data_20e3184aeaaba121513b221e52d15c00
#
_entry.id   20e3184aeaaba121513b221e52d15c00
#
_cell.length_a   1.000
_cell.length_b   1.000
_cell.length_c   1.000
_cell.angle_alpha   90.00
_cell.angle_beta   90.00
_cell.angle_gamma   90.00
#
_symmetry.space_group_name_H-M   'P 1'
#
loop_
_entity.id
_entity.type
_entity.pdbx_description
1 polymer ?
#
loop_
_entity_poly.entity_id
_entity_poly.type
_entity_poly.pdbx_seq_one_letter_code
_entity_poly.pdbx_strand_id
1 'polypeptide(L)'
;MNGLHTETWRVRHSADVIALTTLAEMLVNGLLYLIMPLFPHAAEGSFLYEMEDMLTYLLIFAIPFAVGAKLSGMSFRDLMGRGKPSAEVYLMTLGLTLGWSIVAGWLGVGIEGVLNQYGLTEISDTYVLPDSGAALLIQFLATAIIPPIVEELCYRGFFLSTAVRSMGTWGAIVFTAVCFWLAHDSLEIFPLACGFGIIGGYIRRRYGSLLPSMVAHFAVNGVYIIVNASYAYHAALGAMVSVPVNLLELLIGAAGVMIFVRRKEWKPIWDGTFGIRSSLTPARMTMAILTSVPALIVLAMTIYFISGNLEVL
;
A
#
# COMPACT_ATOMS: atom_id res chain seq x y z
N MET A 1 34.46 4.51 -15.43
CA MET A 1 33.91 5.46 -14.42
C MET A 1 32.61 6.15 -14.90
N ASN A 2 32.49 6.53 -16.18
CA ASN A 2 31.29 7.23 -16.70
C ASN A 2 29.96 6.42 -16.60
N GLY A 3 29.97 5.12 -16.77
CA GLY A 3 28.73 4.31 -16.72
C GLY A 3 28.08 4.25 -15.35
N LEU A 4 28.85 4.12 -14.27
CA LEU A 4 28.33 4.06 -12.90
C LEU A 4 27.71 5.38 -12.43
N HIS A 5 28.27 6.52 -12.85
CA HIS A 5 27.69 7.83 -12.56
C HIS A 5 26.33 8.00 -13.25
N THR A 6 26.19 7.51 -14.48
CA THR A 6 24.93 7.58 -15.24
C THR A 6 23.84 6.73 -14.58
N GLU A 7 24.19 5.55 -14.05
CA GLU A 7 23.21 4.66 -13.40
C GLU A 7 22.77 5.15 -12.03
N THR A 8 23.69 5.65 -11.20
CA THR A 8 23.36 6.31 -9.93
C THR A 8 22.45 7.53 -10.16
N TRP A 9 22.71 8.31 -11.18
CA TRP A 9 21.86 9.43 -11.55
C TRP A 9 20.44 8.97 -11.95
N ARG A 10 20.32 7.87 -12.71
CA ARG A 10 19.00 7.32 -13.09
C ARG A 10 18.19 6.84 -11.87
N VAL A 11 18.85 6.18 -10.90
CA VAL A 11 18.19 5.78 -9.65
C VAL A 11 17.70 6.99 -8.87
N ARG A 12 18.58 8.00 -8.70
CA ARG A 12 18.22 9.24 -8.04
C ARG A 12 17.07 9.95 -8.76
N HIS A 13 17.11 10.06 -10.08
CA HIS A 13 16.03 10.68 -10.86
C HIS A 13 14.69 9.95 -10.69
N SER A 14 14.70 8.61 -10.65
CA SER A 14 13.48 7.85 -10.37
C SER A 14 12.97 8.12 -8.95
N ALA A 15 13.85 8.23 -7.96
CA ALA A 15 13.49 8.59 -6.59
C ALA A 15 12.95 10.03 -6.52
N ASP A 16 13.56 10.98 -7.27
CA ASP A 16 13.09 12.38 -7.34
C ASP A 16 11.68 12.47 -7.92
N VAL A 17 11.36 11.75 -9.00
CA VAL A 17 10.01 11.74 -9.60
C VAL A 17 8.98 11.20 -8.62
N ILE A 18 9.27 10.11 -7.93
CA ILE A 18 8.38 9.49 -6.94
C ILE A 18 8.19 10.45 -5.75
N ALA A 19 9.29 10.95 -5.19
CA ALA A 19 9.26 11.82 -4.04
C ALA A 19 8.56 13.17 -4.32
N LEU A 20 8.78 13.78 -5.49
CA LEU A 20 8.07 15.01 -5.87
C LEU A 20 6.56 14.78 -6.01
N THR A 21 6.15 13.62 -6.49
CA THR A 21 4.71 13.26 -6.55
C THR A 21 4.13 13.10 -5.15
N THR A 22 4.86 12.44 -4.24
CA THR A 22 4.46 12.30 -2.83
C THR A 22 4.46 13.65 -2.10
N LEU A 23 5.44 14.53 -2.35
CA LEU A 23 5.44 15.88 -1.79
C LEU A 23 4.25 16.72 -2.28
N ALA A 24 3.83 16.56 -3.52
CA ALA A 24 2.63 17.21 -4.03
C ALA A 24 1.37 16.69 -3.32
N GLU A 25 1.29 15.39 -3.05
CA GLU A 25 0.23 14.78 -2.24
C GLU A 25 0.24 15.35 -0.81
N MET A 26 1.39 15.33 -0.12
CA MET A 26 1.54 15.89 1.23
C MET A 26 1.18 17.39 1.29
N LEU A 27 1.50 18.16 0.24
CA LEU A 27 1.13 19.57 0.14
C LEU A 27 -0.39 19.75 0.04
N VAL A 28 -1.05 18.97 -0.81
CA VAL A 28 -2.52 19.00 -0.95
C VAL A 28 -3.18 18.63 0.38
N ASN A 29 -2.69 17.59 1.04
CA ASN A 29 -3.16 17.17 2.36
C ASN A 29 -3.01 18.30 3.40
N GLY A 30 -1.81 18.89 3.50
CA GLY A 30 -1.54 20.00 4.41
C GLY A 30 -2.41 21.23 4.14
N LEU A 31 -2.67 21.57 2.87
CA LEU A 31 -3.57 22.67 2.50
C LEU A 31 -5.02 22.37 2.90
N LEU A 32 -5.49 21.15 2.67
CA LEU A 32 -6.84 20.74 3.09
C LEU A 32 -6.96 20.75 4.61
N TYR A 33 -5.97 20.24 5.34
CA TYR A 33 -5.94 20.30 6.80
C TYR A 33 -6.07 21.73 7.35
N LEU A 34 -5.51 22.73 6.67
CA LEU A 34 -5.62 24.14 7.07
C LEU A 34 -6.97 24.75 6.71
N ILE A 35 -7.61 24.30 5.62
CA ILE A 35 -8.82 24.89 5.07
C ILE A 35 -10.08 24.23 5.63
N MET A 36 -10.08 22.92 5.80
CA MET A 36 -11.25 22.14 6.26
C MET A 36 -11.87 22.68 7.56
N PRO A 37 -11.08 23.05 8.61
CA PRO A 37 -11.66 23.60 9.84
C PRO A 37 -12.44 24.92 9.66
N LEU A 38 -12.32 25.58 8.51
CA LEU A 38 -13.07 26.82 8.22
C LEU A 38 -14.51 26.53 7.76
N PHE A 39 -14.84 25.26 7.50
CA PHE A 39 -16.18 24.85 7.07
C PHE A 39 -16.85 24.00 8.17
N PRO A 40 -18.18 23.99 8.24
CA PRO A 40 -18.89 23.09 9.15
C PRO A 40 -18.63 21.64 8.72
N HIS A 41 -18.26 20.80 9.67
CA HIS A 41 -18.07 19.37 9.43
C HIS A 41 -19.36 18.61 9.64
N ALA A 42 -19.56 17.57 8.83
CA ALA A 42 -20.62 16.60 9.05
C ALA A 42 -20.31 15.76 10.32
N ALA A 43 -21.35 15.23 10.96
CA ALA A 43 -21.17 14.33 12.10
C ALA A 43 -20.50 13.03 11.63
N GLU A 44 -19.51 12.55 12.39
CA GLU A 44 -18.83 11.29 12.12
C GLU A 44 -19.82 10.14 11.95
N GLY A 45 -19.56 9.29 10.96
CA GLY A 45 -20.44 8.17 10.60
C GLY A 45 -21.69 8.57 9.81
N SER A 46 -21.95 9.87 9.58
CA SER A 46 -23.05 10.29 8.71
C SER A 46 -22.71 10.11 7.23
N PHE A 47 -23.75 10.02 6.38
CA PHE A 47 -23.56 9.95 4.93
C PHE A 47 -22.71 11.07 4.36
N LEU A 48 -22.89 12.31 4.86
CA LEU A 48 -22.11 13.46 4.39
C LEU A 48 -20.65 13.36 4.82
N TYR A 49 -20.38 12.90 6.05
CA TYR A 49 -19.02 12.67 6.53
C TYR A 49 -18.27 11.66 5.67
N GLU A 50 -18.87 10.51 5.42
CA GLU A 50 -18.28 9.47 4.58
C GLU A 50 -18.05 9.95 3.13
N MET A 51 -18.93 10.82 2.62
CA MET A 51 -18.73 11.46 1.31
C MET A 51 -17.59 12.48 1.32
N GLU A 52 -17.46 13.27 2.37
CA GLU A 52 -16.36 14.24 2.56
C GLU A 52 -15.02 13.50 2.63
N ASP A 53 -14.93 12.42 3.42
CA ASP A 53 -13.74 11.60 3.54
C ASP A 53 -13.33 11.00 2.20
N MET A 54 -14.25 10.37 1.50
CA MET A 54 -14.01 9.79 0.16
C MET A 54 -13.51 10.84 -0.84
N LEU A 55 -14.12 12.02 -0.88
CA LEU A 55 -13.73 13.08 -1.80
C LEU A 55 -12.37 13.67 -1.42
N THR A 56 -12.10 13.83 -0.14
CA THR A 56 -10.83 14.30 0.40
C THR A 56 -9.71 13.33 0.02
N TYR A 57 -9.93 12.02 0.21
CA TYR A 57 -8.99 11.00 -0.24
C TYR A 57 -8.68 11.10 -1.75
N LEU A 58 -9.71 11.26 -2.59
CA LEU A 58 -9.51 11.39 -4.04
C LEU A 58 -8.71 12.66 -4.40
N LEU A 59 -8.97 13.77 -3.71
CA LEU A 59 -8.22 15.01 -3.93
C LEU A 59 -6.75 14.88 -3.52
N ILE A 60 -6.49 14.27 -2.36
CA ILE A 60 -5.15 14.13 -1.79
C ILE A 60 -4.33 13.13 -2.62
N PHE A 61 -4.86 11.95 -2.90
CA PHE A 61 -4.10 10.87 -3.52
C PHE A 61 -4.26 10.82 -5.04
N ALA A 62 -5.48 10.74 -5.57
CA ALA A 62 -5.68 10.44 -6.99
C ALA A 62 -5.17 11.55 -7.91
N ILE A 63 -5.35 12.84 -7.53
CA ILE A 63 -4.96 13.97 -8.39
C ILE A 63 -3.45 14.11 -8.53
N PRO A 64 -2.63 14.20 -7.44
CA PRO A 64 -1.17 14.29 -7.56
C PRO A 64 -0.58 13.12 -8.32
N PHE A 65 -1.07 11.89 -8.09
CA PHE A 65 -0.59 10.71 -8.80
C PHE A 65 -0.96 10.71 -10.28
N ALA A 66 -2.18 11.09 -10.64
CA ALA A 66 -2.59 11.22 -12.03
C ALA A 66 -1.76 12.26 -12.78
N VAL A 67 -1.48 13.40 -12.12
CA VAL A 67 -0.60 14.45 -12.66
C VAL A 67 0.83 13.93 -12.81
N GLY A 68 1.41 13.30 -11.79
CA GLY A 68 2.76 12.74 -11.82
C GLY A 68 2.92 11.70 -12.93
N ALA A 69 1.96 10.77 -13.06
CA ALA A 69 1.95 9.77 -14.12
C ALA A 69 1.85 10.40 -15.52
N LYS A 70 0.99 11.40 -15.69
CA LYS A 70 0.82 12.15 -16.95
C LYS A 70 2.09 12.92 -17.33
N LEU A 71 2.71 13.62 -16.38
CA LEU A 71 3.97 14.34 -16.60
C LEU A 71 5.11 13.37 -16.93
N SER A 72 5.05 12.14 -16.43
CA SER A 72 5.99 11.06 -16.77
C SER A 72 5.67 10.37 -18.12
N GLY A 73 4.68 10.85 -18.86
CA GLY A 73 4.29 10.33 -20.16
C GLY A 73 3.59 8.96 -20.14
N MET A 74 3.05 8.55 -18.97
CA MET A 74 2.36 7.26 -18.85
C MET A 74 0.86 7.40 -19.16
N SER A 75 0.36 6.50 -20.01
CA SER A 75 -1.06 6.36 -20.25
C SER A 75 -1.71 5.45 -19.18
N PHE A 76 -3.04 5.57 -19.02
CA PHE A 76 -3.79 4.65 -18.14
C PHE A 76 -3.55 3.17 -18.49
N ARG A 77 -3.39 2.86 -19.80
CA ARG A 77 -3.09 1.52 -20.26
C ARG A 77 -1.70 1.02 -19.82
N ASP A 78 -0.73 1.93 -19.74
CA ASP A 78 0.61 1.59 -19.26
C ASP A 78 0.59 1.34 -17.74
N LEU A 79 -0.20 2.11 -17.00
CA LEU A 79 -0.43 1.89 -15.57
C LEU A 79 -1.08 0.53 -15.32
N MET A 80 -2.22 0.25 -15.95
CA MET A 80 -2.97 -1.01 -15.78
C MET A 80 -2.19 -2.24 -16.26
N GLY A 81 -1.35 -2.06 -17.28
CA GLY A 81 -0.70 -3.16 -17.99
C GLY A 81 -1.60 -3.84 -19.02
N ARG A 82 -1.00 -4.74 -19.79
CA ARG A 82 -1.67 -5.42 -20.92
C ARG A 82 -1.80 -6.93 -20.71
N GLY A 83 -1.31 -7.43 -19.60
CA GLY A 83 -1.38 -8.85 -19.27
C GLY A 83 -2.83 -9.32 -19.09
N LYS A 84 -3.07 -10.58 -19.39
CA LYS A 84 -4.36 -11.26 -19.21
C LYS A 84 -4.14 -12.49 -18.32
N PRO A 85 -3.97 -12.31 -17.00
CA PRO A 85 -3.76 -13.43 -16.08
C PRO A 85 -4.96 -14.39 -16.10
N SER A 86 -4.67 -15.69 -15.91
CA SER A 86 -5.72 -16.70 -15.74
C SER A 86 -6.41 -16.56 -14.38
N ALA A 87 -7.61 -17.11 -14.22
CA ALA A 87 -8.33 -17.15 -12.94
C ALA A 87 -7.47 -17.75 -11.80
N GLU A 88 -6.63 -18.72 -12.13
CA GLU A 88 -5.70 -19.33 -11.18
C GLU A 88 -4.70 -18.32 -10.60
N VAL A 89 -4.27 -17.32 -11.39
CA VAL A 89 -3.38 -16.24 -10.91
C VAL A 89 -4.12 -15.31 -9.95
N TYR A 90 -5.39 -15.03 -10.21
CA TYR A 90 -6.22 -14.27 -9.26
C TYR A 90 -6.38 -15.01 -7.94
N LEU A 91 -6.71 -16.31 -7.98
CA LEU A 91 -6.82 -17.14 -6.77
C LEU A 91 -5.49 -17.25 -6.02
N MET A 92 -4.39 -17.41 -6.74
CA MET A 92 -3.05 -17.42 -6.14
C MET A 92 -2.74 -16.09 -5.45
N THR A 93 -2.99 -14.96 -6.13
CA THR A 93 -2.70 -13.62 -5.58
C THR A 93 -3.57 -13.36 -4.36
N LEU A 94 -4.88 -13.62 -4.46
CA LEU A 94 -5.82 -13.50 -3.36
C LEU A 94 -5.37 -14.33 -2.15
N GLY A 95 -5.02 -15.60 -2.38
CA GLY A 95 -4.58 -16.49 -1.32
C GLY A 95 -3.26 -16.05 -0.68
N LEU A 96 -2.25 -15.70 -1.49
CA LEU A 96 -0.98 -15.19 -0.95
C LEU A 96 -1.19 -13.92 -0.11
N THR A 97 -2.09 -13.05 -0.52
CA THR A 97 -2.35 -11.78 0.17
C THR A 97 -3.16 -12.00 1.46
N LEU A 98 -4.26 -12.75 1.42
CA LEU A 98 -5.06 -13.05 2.60
C LEU A 98 -4.31 -13.92 3.62
N GLY A 99 -3.53 -14.90 3.15
CA GLY A 99 -2.64 -15.67 4.04
C GLY A 99 -1.56 -14.81 4.66
N TRP A 100 -1.03 -13.84 3.92
CA TRP A 100 -0.07 -12.88 4.45
C TRP A 100 -0.70 -11.92 5.46
N SER A 101 -1.95 -11.47 5.27
CA SER A 101 -2.62 -10.56 6.22
C SER A 101 -2.69 -11.15 7.62
N ILE A 102 -2.96 -12.45 7.76
CA ILE A 102 -2.93 -13.14 9.06
C ILE A 102 -1.53 -13.11 9.68
N VAL A 103 -0.50 -13.46 8.91
CA VAL A 103 0.90 -13.44 9.40
C VAL A 103 1.31 -12.02 9.79
N ALA A 104 0.97 -11.05 8.94
CA ALA A 104 1.27 -9.65 9.16
C ALA A 104 0.59 -9.07 10.40
N GLY A 105 -0.67 -9.47 10.66
CA GLY A 105 -1.37 -9.08 11.88
C GLY A 105 -0.64 -9.55 13.15
N TRP A 106 -0.16 -10.80 13.18
CA TRP A 106 0.65 -11.29 14.31
C TRP A 106 1.99 -10.55 14.45
N LEU A 107 2.62 -10.19 13.34
CA LEU A 107 3.85 -9.40 13.35
C LEU A 107 3.58 -7.96 13.84
N GLY A 108 2.44 -7.36 13.47
CA GLY A 108 1.99 -6.06 13.97
C GLY A 108 1.81 -6.06 15.49
N VAL A 109 1.09 -7.06 16.03
CA VAL A 109 0.98 -7.26 17.49
C VAL A 109 2.37 -7.41 18.14
N GLY A 110 3.31 -8.06 17.46
CA GLY A 110 4.69 -8.16 17.93
C GLY A 110 5.40 -6.80 17.98
N ILE A 111 5.19 -5.94 16.98
CA ILE A 111 5.73 -4.57 16.92
C ILE A 111 5.15 -3.74 18.07
N GLU A 112 3.82 -3.77 18.24
CA GLU A 112 3.14 -3.08 19.35
C GLU A 112 3.67 -3.56 20.72
N GLY A 113 3.85 -4.88 20.88
CA GLY A 113 4.45 -5.43 22.09
C GLY A 113 5.88 -4.93 22.36
N VAL A 114 6.67 -4.68 21.31
CA VAL A 114 8.01 -4.07 21.46
C VAL A 114 7.88 -2.59 21.84
N LEU A 115 7.00 -1.82 21.20
CA LEU A 115 6.74 -0.42 21.54
C LEU A 115 6.35 -0.28 23.01
N ASN A 116 5.43 -1.12 23.48
CA ASN A 116 4.96 -1.13 24.87
C ASN A 116 6.10 -1.38 25.88
N GLN A 117 7.12 -2.19 25.56
CA GLN A 117 8.30 -2.38 26.40
C GLN A 117 9.12 -1.10 26.57
N TYR A 118 9.03 -0.18 25.62
CA TYR A 118 9.67 1.14 25.69
C TYR A 118 8.73 2.24 26.20
N GLY A 119 7.54 1.88 26.70
CA GLY A 119 6.54 2.82 27.19
C GLY A 119 5.86 3.63 26.08
N LEU A 120 5.78 3.07 24.88
CA LEU A 120 5.17 3.69 23.71
C LEU A 120 4.00 2.83 23.21
N THR A 121 2.99 3.47 22.63
CA THR A 121 1.90 2.81 21.90
C THR A 121 1.53 3.63 20.67
N GLU A 122 1.03 3.00 19.62
CA GLU A 122 0.48 3.75 18.48
C GLU A 122 -0.95 4.22 18.80
N ILE A 123 -1.25 5.45 18.39
CA ILE A 123 -2.62 5.97 18.43
C ILE A 123 -3.42 5.19 17.39
N SER A 124 -4.44 4.48 17.82
CA SER A 124 -5.35 3.78 16.92
C SER A 124 -6.67 4.55 16.81
N ASP A 125 -7.07 4.85 15.58
CA ASP A 125 -8.39 5.43 15.35
C ASP A 125 -9.49 4.42 15.69
N THR A 126 -10.46 4.87 16.46
CA THR A 126 -11.63 4.06 16.75
C THR A 126 -12.51 3.98 15.51
N TYR A 127 -12.81 2.77 15.05
CA TYR A 127 -13.74 2.59 13.94
C TYR A 127 -15.13 3.09 14.33
N VAL A 128 -15.62 4.08 13.58
CA VAL A 128 -16.95 4.65 13.77
C VAL A 128 -17.95 3.91 12.89
N LEU A 129 -19.00 3.36 13.52
CA LEU A 129 -20.06 2.67 12.78
C LEU A 129 -20.95 3.69 12.08
N PRO A 130 -21.16 3.58 10.74
CA PRO A 130 -22.05 4.49 10.01
C PRO A 130 -23.49 4.45 10.51
N ASP A 131 -24.14 5.61 10.52
CA ASP A 131 -25.49 5.82 11.07
C ASP A 131 -26.62 5.27 10.18
N SER A 132 -26.30 4.95 8.93
CA SER A 132 -27.28 4.49 7.94
C SER A 132 -26.64 3.49 6.94
N GLY A 133 -27.49 2.69 6.28
CA GLY A 133 -27.04 1.81 5.21
C GLY A 133 -26.43 2.55 4.03
N ALA A 134 -26.84 3.80 3.78
CA ALA A 134 -26.24 4.65 2.75
C ALA A 134 -24.84 5.10 3.16
N ALA A 135 -24.63 5.53 4.40
CA ALA A 135 -23.31 5.87 4.94
C ALA A 135 -22.37 4.66 4.92
N LEU A 136 -22.85 3.48 5.35
CA LEU A 136 -22.08 2.24 5.28
C LEU A 136 -21.65 1.89 3.86
N LEU A 137 -22.51 2.08 2.86
CA LEU A 137 -22.16 1.87 1.46
C LEU A 137 -21.05 2.83 1.01
N ILE A 138 -21.13 4.12 1.38
CA ILE A 138 -20.10 5.09 1.03
C ILE A 138 -18.78 4.75 1.74
N GLN A 139 -18.81 4.42 3.04
CA GLN A 139 -17.62 3.99 3.77
C GLN A 139 -16.98 2.74 3.12
N PHE A 140 -17.80 1.77 2.71
CA PHE A 140 -17.31 0.60 1.99
C PHE A 140 -16.63 0.98 0.66
N LEU A 141 -17.21 1.91 -0.10
CA LEU A 141 -16.58 2.42 -1.33
C LEU A 141 -15.29 3.18 -1.04
N ALA A 142 -15.31 4.04 -0.02
CA ALA A 142 -14.19 4.88 0.39
C ALA A 142 -13.00 4.09 0.92
N THR A 143 -13.22 2.92 1.52
CA THR A 143 -12.14 2.12 2.13
C THR A 143 -11.78 0.90 1.28
N ALA A 144 -12.78 0.14 0.78
CA ALA A 144 -12.52 -1.15 0.15
C ALA A 144 -12.42 -1.11 -1.38
N ILE A 145 -12.96 -0.09 -2.05
CA ILE A 145 -12.99 -0.03 -3.52
C ILE A 145 -12.03 1.03 -4.07
N ILE A 146 -12.19 2.27 -3.64
CA ILE A 146 -11.48 3.41 -4.21
C ILE A 146 -9.98 3.38 -3.88
N PRO A 147 -9.55 3.21 -2.61
CA PRO A 147 -8.14 3.16 -2.28
C PRO A 147 -7.39 2.02 -2.99
N PRO A 148 -7.87 0.77 -3.01
CA PRO A 148 -7.23 -0.29 -3.78
C PRO A 148 -7.00 0.05 -5.26
N ILE A 149 -7.94 0.72 -5.91
CA ILE A 149 -7.77 1.13 -7.32
C ILE A 149 -6.70 2.20 -7.45
N VAL A 150 -6.81 3.27 -6.66
CA VAL A 150 -5.90 4.43 -6.72
C VAL A 150 -4.47 4.02 -6.33
N GLU A 151 -4.33 3.30 -5.24
CA GLU A 151 -3.04 2.87 -4.71
C GLU A 151 -2.32 1.87 -5.62
N GLU A 152 -3.03 0.90 -6.18
CA GLU A 152 -2.42 -0.01 -7.15
C GLU A 152 -1.97 0.72 -8.42
N LEU A 153 -2.77 1.66 -8.92
CA LEU A 153 -2.37 2.51 -10.07
C LEU A 153 -1.13 3.34 -9.73
N CYS A 154 -1.06 3.86 -8.51
CA CYS A 154 0.07 4.64 -8.05
C CYS A 154 1.33 3.79 -7.85
N TYR A 155 1.28 2.85 -6.90
CA TYR A 155 2.47 2.14 -6.43
C TYR A 155 2.94 1.07 -7.42
N ARG A 156 2.02 0.26 -7.98
CA ARG A 156 2.36 -0.85 -8.90
C ARG A 156 2.25 -0.44 -10.38
N GLY A 157 1.42 0.56 -10.69
CA GLY A 157 1.33 1.16 -12.03
C GLY A 157 2.45 2.17 -12.27
N PHE A 158 2.47 3.26 -11.54
CA PHE A 158 3.35 4.41 -11.78
C PHE A 158 4.73 4.25 -11.14
N PHE A 159 4.82 4.14 -9.81
CA PHE A 159 6.09 4.14 -9.09
C PHE A 159 6.97 2.94 -9.48
N LEU A 160 6.41 1.74 -9.46
CA LEU A 160 7.14 0.54 -9.86
C LEU A 160 7.64 0.63 -11.30
N SER A 161 6.82 1.14 -12.24
CA SER A 161 7.22 1.29 -13.63
C SER A 161 8.32 2.32 -13.82
N THR A 162 8.34 3.37 -12.99
CA THR A 162 9.39 4.41 -12.97
C THR A 162 10.69 3.84 -12.42
N ALA A 163 10.64 3.14 -11.29
CA ALA A 163 11.81 2.63 -10.59
C ALA A 163 12.49 1.44 -11.27
N VAL A 164 11.72 0.56 -11.93
CA VAL A 164 12.24 -0.71 -12.47
C VAL A 164 13.35 -0.54 -13.51
N ARG A 165 13.31 0.56 -14.27
CA ARG A 165 14.30 0.84 -15.33
C ARG A 165 15.68 1.19 -14.79
N SER A 166 15.76 1.67 -13.57
CA SER A 166 16.99 2.10 -12.91
C SER A 166 17.44 1.19 -11.78
N MET A 167 16.48 0.66 -10.99
CA MET A 167 16.76 -0.14 -9.80
C MET A 167 16.73 -1.65 -10.07
N GLY A 168 16.34 -2.06 -11.29
CA GLY A 168 16.05 -3.47 -11.57
C GLY A 168 14.73 -3.92 -10.92
N THR A 169 14.31 -5.15 -11.19
CA THR A 169 12.98 -5.62 -10.79
C THR A 169 12.82 -5.71 -9.27
N TRP A 170 13.75 -6.37 -8.58
CA TRP A 170 13.65 -6.54 -7.13
C TRP A 170 13.89 -5.25 -6.37
N GLY A 171 14.89 -4.45 -6.79
CA GLY A 171 15.13 -3.14 -6.18
C GLY A 171 13.92 -2.24 -6.25
N ALA A 172 13.24 -2.20 -7.39
CA ALA A 172 12.02 -1.43 -7.59
C ALA A 172 10.84 -1.96 -6.76
N ILE A 173 10.65 -3.30 -6.70
CA ILE A 173 9.58 -3.92 -5.90
C ILE A 173 9.74 -3.57 -4.43
N VAL A 174 10.94 -3.77 -3.87
CA VAL A 174 11.21 -3.48 -2.46
C VAL A 174 11.09 -1.98 -2.17
N PHE A 175 11.68 -1.14 -3.03
CA PHE A 175 11.61 0.31 -2.87
C PHE A 175 10.15 0.81 -2.85
N THR A 176 9.33 0.39 -3.81
CA THR A 176 7.92 0.83 -3.87
C THR A 176 7.05 0.19 -2.79
N ALA A 177 7.40 -0.99 -2.28
CA ALA A 177 6.75 -1.58 -1.12
C ALA A 177 7.01 -0.78 0.16
N VAL A 178 8.26 -0.31 0.34
CA VAL A 178 8.60 0.61 1.44
C VAL A 178 7.88 1.95 1.29
N CYS A 179 7.83 2.54 0.07
CA CYS A 179 7.05 3.76 -0.17
C CYS A 179 5.57 3.56 0.17
N PHE A 180 5.01 2.39 -0.15
CA PHE A 180 3.62 2.05 0.15
C PHE A 180 3.37 1.97 1.66
N TRP A 181 4.28 1.34 2.42
CA TRP A 181 4.20 1.36 3.88
C TRP A 181 4.32 2.76 4.46
N LEU A 182 5.31 3.54 4.02
CA LEU A 182 5.54 4.90 4.53
C LEU A 182 4.32 5.83 4.37
N ALA A 183 3.45 5.56 3.40
CA ALA A 183 2.20 6.32 3.21
C ALA A 183 1.07 5.94 4.19
N HIS A 184 1.30 4.98 5.07
CA HIS A 184 0.33 4.58 6.10
C HIS A 184 0.67 5.13 7.49
N ASP A 185 1.79 5.81 7.64
CA ASP A 185 2.26 6.50 8.86
C ASP A 185 2.16 5.67 10.16
N SER A 186 2.23 4.33 10.06
CA SER A 186 2.13 3.38 11.17
C SER A 186 3.25 2.34 11.12
N LEU A 187 3.84 2.03 12.28
CA LEU A 187 4.83 0.96 12.42
C LEU A 187 4.17 -0.42 12.45
N GLU A 188 3.01 -0.52 13.08
CA GLU A 188 2.27 -1.77 13.21
C GLU A 188 1.87 -2.33 11.85
N ILE A 189 1.48 -1.47 10.90
CA ILE A 189 1.06 -1.90 9.57
C ILE A 189 2.23 -2.23 8.62
N PHE A 190 3.49 -1.98 9.04
CA PHE A 190 4.68 -2.26 8.24
C PHE A 190 4.70 -3.66 7.62
N PRO A 191 4.46 -4.76 8.37
CA PRO A 191 4.50 -6.09 7.79
C PRO A 191 3.43 -6.28 6.71
N LEU A 192 2.22 -5.79 6.96
CA LEU A 192 1.10 -5.91 6.03
C LEU A 192 1.38 -5.15 4.73
N ALA A 193 1.70 -3.87 4.84
CA ALA A 193 1.90 -3.00 3.69
C ALA A 193 3.12 -3.41 2.84
N CYS A 194 4.26 -3.70 3.48
CA CYS A 194 5.45 -4.15 2.77
C CYS A 194 5.25 -5.52 2.12
N GLY A 195 4.67 -6.48 2.82
CA GLY A 195 4.44 -7.82 2.26
C GLY A 195 3.45 -7.79 1.09
N PHE A 196 2.34 -7.06 1.23
CA PHE A 196 1.41 -6.82 0.14
C PHE A 196 2.08 -6.07 -1.02
N GLY A 197 2.94 -5.09 -0.72
CA GLY A 197 3.75 -4.37 -1.69
C GLY A 197 4.61 -5.29 -2.54
N ILE A 198 5.27 -6.26 -1.90
CA ILE A 198 6.13 -7.24 -2.54
C ILE A 198 5.31 -8.22 -3.39
N ILE A 199 4.21 -8.76 -2.85
CA ILE A 199 3.32 -9.69 -3.56
C ILE A 199 2.75 -9.01 -4.81
N GLY A 200 2.11 -7.83 -4.66
CA GLY A 200 1.53 -7.08 -5.77
C GLY A 200 2.56 -6.67 -6.81
N GLY A 201 3.74 -6.20 -6.38
CA GLY A 201 4.87 -5.87 -7.25
C GLY A 201 5.37 -7.09 -8.05
N TYR A 202 5.51 -8.25 -7.41
CA TYR A 202 5.84 -9.50 -8.08
C TYR A 202 4.80 -9.87 -9.14
N ILE A 203 3.51 -9.88 -8.77
CA ILE A 203 2.39 -10.21 -9.68
C ILE A 203 2.36 -9.24 -10.86
N ARG A 204 2.47 -7.94 -10.60
CA ARG A 204 2.52 -6.91 -11.66
C ARG A 204 3.65 -7.17 -12.65
N ARG A 205 4.85 -7.49 -12.16
CA ARG A 205 6.02 -7.73 -13.01
C ARG A 205 5.97 -9.08 -13.72
N ARG A 206 5.41 -10.09 -13.07
CA ARG A 206 5.33 -11.46 -13.60
C ARG A 206 4.26 -11.59 -14.67
N TYR A 207 3.09 -10.98 -14.45
CA TYR A 207 1.91 -11.19 -15.29
C TYR A 207 1.51 -9.95 -16.11
N GLY A 208 2.14 -8.82 -15.88
CA GLY A 208 1.90 -7.60 -16.68
C GLY A 208 0.52 -6.96 -16.48
N SER A 209 -0.16 -7.21 -15.35
CA SER A 209 -1.49 -6.69 -15.03
C SER A 209 -1.60 -6.28 -13.58
N LEU A 210 -2.34 -5.22 -13.28
CA LEU A 210 -2.68 -4.80 -11.92
C LEU A 210 -3.91 -5.52 -11.35
N LEU A 211 -4.77 -6.05 -12.20
CA LEU A 211 -6.08 -6.56 -11.77
C LEU A 211 -6.02 -7.60 -10.66
N PRO A 212 -5.10 -8.61 -10.67
CA PRO A 212 -5.06 -9.57 -9.57
C PRO A 212 -4.72 -8.92 -8.22
N SER A 213 -3.79 -7.95 -8.18
CA SER A 213 -3.45 -7.25 -6.93
C SER A 213 -4.56 -6.30 -6.49
N MET A 214 -5.26 -5.61 -7.42
CA MET A 214 -6.45 -4.82 -7.09
C MET A 214 -7.54 -5.66 -6.43
N VAL A 215 -7.84 -6.84 -6.98
CA VAL A 215 -8.85 -7.75 -6.42
C VAL A 215 -8.43 -8.25 -5.04
N ALA A 216 -7.15 -8.59 -4.86
CA ALA A 216 -6.65 -9.04 -3.57
C ALA A 216 -6.64 -7.91 -2.53
N HIS A 217 -6.30 -6.69 -2.93
CA HIS A 217 -6.35 -5.49 -2.07
C HIS A 217 -7.78 -5.16 -1.64
N PHE A 218 -8.71 -5.15 -2.59
CA PHE A 218 -10.13 -5.04 -2.29
C PHE A 218 -10.60 -6.06 -1.24
N ALA A 219 -10.17 -7.33 -1.35
CA ALA A 219 -10.57 -8.36 -0.41
C ALA A 219 -10.01 -8.11 1.00
N VAL A 220 -8.74 -7.67 1.13
CA VAL A 220 -8.14 -7.33 2.44
C VAL A 220 -8.89 -6.18 3.10
N ASN A 221 -9.11 -5.07 2.37
CA ASN A 221 -9.82 -3.92 2.91
C ASN A 221 -11.29 -4.23 3.19
N GLY A 222 -11.93 -5.07 2.37
CA GLY A 222 -13.30 -5.55 2.61
C GLY A 222 -13.41 -6.38 3.90
N VAL A 223 -12.45 -7.28 4.13
CA VAL A 223 -12.37 -8.05 5.39
C VAL A 223 -12.19 -7.11 6.59
N TYR A 224 -11.28 -6.13 6.47
CA TYR A 224 -11.07 -5.12 7.50
C TYR A 224 -12.38 -4.43 7.90
N ILE A 225 -13.17 -3.93 6.94
CA ILE A 225 -14.45 -3.26 7.22
C ILE A 225 -15.43 -4.21 7.88
N ILE A 226 -15.62 -5.43 7.34
CA ILE A 226 -16.58 -6.40 7.85
C ILE A 226 -16.28 -6.74 9.31
N VAL A 227 -15.02 -6.98 9.63
CA VAL A 227 -14.59 -7.35 10.99
C VAL A 227 -14.75 -6.15 11.93
N ASN A 228 -14.25 -4.98 11.58
CA ASN A 228 -14.31 -3.80 12.45
C ASN A 228 -15.75 -3.30 12.66
N ALA A 229 -16.58 -3.25 11.62
CA ALA A 229 -18.00 -2.93 11.76
C ALA A 229 -18.73 -3.91 12.69
N SER A 230 -18.38 -5.20 12.62
CA SER A 230 -18.96 -6.21 13.50
C SER A 230 -18.57 -6.00 14.96
N TYR A 231 -17.30 -5.65 15.24
CA TYR A 231 -16.84 -5.31 16.59
C TYR A 231 -17.43 -4.01 17.11
N ALA A 232 -17.52 -2.98 16.27
CA ALA A 232 -18.12 -1.69 16.62
C ALA A 232 -19.61 -1.82 16.93
N TYR A 233 -20.33 -2.73 16.23
CA TYR A 233 -21.72 -3.01 16.54
C TYR A 233 -21.88 -3.75 17.88
N HIS A 234 -21.13 -4.82 18.10
CA HIS A 234 -21.11 -5.58 19.35
C HIS A 234 -19.91 -6.53 19.43
N ALA A 235 -19.17 -6.52 20.54
CA ALA A 235 -17.95 -7.32 20.71
C ALA A 235 -18.13 -8.83 20.45
N ALA A 236 -19.27 -9.42 20.90
CA ALA A 236 -19.56 -10.84 20.65
C ALA A 236 -19.81 -11.11 19.16
N LEU A 237 -20.48 -10.22 18.44
CA LEU A 237 -20.66 -10.33 16.99
C LEU A 237 -19.32 -10.26 16.28
N GLY A 238 -18.45 -9.30 16.66
CA GLY A 238 -17.09 -9.20 16.14
C GLY A 238 -16.31 -10.50 16.28
N ALA A 239 -16.33 -11.11 17.47
CA ALA A 239 -15.70 -12.41 17.70
C ALA A 239 -16.32 -13.54 16.87
N MET A 240 -17.65 -13.56 16.72
CA MET A 240 -18.36 -14.56 15.89
C MET A 240 -18.06 -14.42 14.39
N VAL A 241 -17.76 -13.22 13.92
CA VAL A 241 -17.43 -12.93 12.51
C VAL A 241 -15.94 -13.15 12.26
N SER A 242 -15.07 -12.62 13.12
CA SER A 242 -13.61 -12.66 12.90
C SER A 242 -13.05 -14.07 12.88
N VAL A 243 -13.52 -14.98 13.74
CA VAL A 243 -13.01 -16.36 13.81
C VAL A 243 -13.22 -17.12 12.49
N PRO A 244 -14.45 -17.24 11.94
CA PRO A 244 -14.64 -17.92 10.65
C PRO A 244 -13.98 -17.17 9.48
N VAL A 245 -13.91 -15.85 9.51
CA VAL A 245 -13.21 -15.06 8.49
C VAL A 245 -11.72 -15.39 8.49
N ASN A 246 -11.05 -15.35 9.64
CA ASN A 246 -9.64 -15.69 9.76
C ASN A 246 -9.35 -17.15 9.32
N LEU A 247 -10.24 -18.09 9.66
CA LEU A 247 -10.12 -19.47 9.18
C LEU A 247 -10.25 -19.57 7.66
N LEU A 248 -11.17 -18.82 7.07
CA LEU A 248 -11.34 -18.75 5.62
C LEU A 248 -10.11 -18.14 4.94
N GLU A 249 -9.54 -17.07 5.50
CA GLU A 249 -8.31 -16.46 5.01
C GLU A 249 -7.13 -17.43 5.04
N LEU A 250 -6.99 -18.22 6.12
CA LEU A 250 -5.97 -19.27 6.22
C LEU A 250 -6.16 -20.36 5.16
N LEU A 251 -7.41 -20.82 4.94
CA LEU A 251 -7.71 -21.84 3.93
C LEU A 251 -7.42 -21.34 2.51
N ILE A 252 -7.85 -20.12 2.20
CA ILE A 252 -7.57 -19.46 0.91
C ILE A 252 -6.07 -19.20 0.78
N GLY A 253 -5.41 -18.81 1.88
CA GLY A 253 -3.96 -18.63 1.96
C GLY A 253 -3.20 -19.91 1.61
N ALA A 254 -3.56 -21.03 2.22
CA ALA A 254 -2.99 -22.34 1.93
C ALA A 254 -3.18 -22.75 0.45
N ALA A 255 -4.37 -22.48 -0.12
CA ALA A 255 -4.64 -22.71 -1.52
C ALA A 255 -3.76 -21.83 -2.43
N GLY A 256 -3.57 -20.56 -2.08
CA GLY A 256 -2.69 -19.63 -2.80
C GLY A 256 -1.24 -20.10 -2.81
N VAL A 257 -0.70 -20.52 -1.66
CA VAL A 257 0.63 -21.11 -1.54
C VAL A 257 0.76 -22.40 -2.37
N MET A 258 -0.26 -23.27 -2.32
CA MET A 258 -0.28 -24.50 -3.11
C MET A 258 -0.21 -24.21 -4.61
N ILE A 259 -0.99 -23.23 -5.09
CA ILE A 259 -0.96 -22.80 -6.50
C ILE A 259 0.41 -22.24 -6.85
N PHE A 260 1.00 -21.39 -6.02
CA PHE A 260 2.33 -20.80 -6.20
C PHE A 260 3.41 -21.88 -6.35
N VAL A 261 3.40 -22.88 -5.46
CA VAL A 261 4.34 -24.00 -5.50
C VAL A 261 4.11 -24.89 -6.72
N ARG A 262 2.86 -25.27 -7.02
CA ARG A 262 2.49 -26.09 -8.17
C ARG A 262 2.89 -25.46 -9.49
N ARG A 263 2.70 -24.14 -9.63
CA ARG A 263 3.12 -23.37 -10.81
C ARG A 263 4.61 -23.10 -10.88
N LYS A 264 5.35 -23.50 -9.85
CA LYS A 264 6.80 -23.27 -9.73
C LYS A 264 7.17 -21.79 -9.83
N GLU A 265 6.31 -20.89 -9.33
CA GLU A 265 6.55 -19.45 -9.36
C GLU A 265 7.75 -19.03 -8.49
N TRP A 266 8.10 -19.85 -7.49
CA TRP A 266 9.30 -19.68 -6.67
C TRP A 266 10.60 -19.89 -7.49
N LYS A 267 10.55 -20.67 -8.58
CA LYS A 267 11.75 -21.08 -9.33
C LYS A 267 12.48 -19.90 -9.99
N PRO A 268 11.83 -19.01 -10.77
CA PRO A 268 12.51 -17.84 -11.31
C PRO A 268 13.09 -16.92 -10.25
N ILE A 269 12.48 -16.89 -9.06
CA ILE A 269 12.96 -16.12 -7.91
C ILE A 269 14.25 -16.75 -7.40
N TRP A 270 14.23 -18.05 -7.15
CA TRP A 270 15.37 -18.83 -6.64
C TRP A 270 16.56 -18.82 -7.61
N ASP A 271 16.30 -19.09 -8.88
CA ASP A 271 17.33 -19.12 -9.93
C ASP A 271 17.84 -17.72 -10.31
N GLY A 272 17.26 -16.67 -9.75
CA GLY A 272 17.63 -15.28 -10.04
C GLY A 272 17.36 -14.87 -11.49
N THR A 273 16.44 -15.55 -12.18
CA THR A 273 16.05 -15.27 -13.57
C THR A 273 14.84 -14.36 -13.67
N PHE A 274 14.22 -14.02 -12.53
CA PHE A 274 13.06 -13.14 -12.49
C PHE A 274 13.44 -11.68 -12.75
N GLY A 275 12.99 -11.15 -13.87
CA GLY A 275 13.03 -9.75 -14.21
C GLY A 275 14.41 -9.21 -14.62
N ILE A 276 14.59 -7.92 -14.51
CA ILE A 276 15.79 -7.19 -14.89
C ILE A 276 16.69 -7.02 -13.67
N ARG A 277 17.97 -7.36 -13.81
CA ARG A 277 18.97 -7.11 -12.76
C ARG A 277 19.48 -5.67 -12.83
N SER A 278 19.68 -5.05 -11.69
CA SER A 278 20.42 -3.78 -11.61
C SER A 278 21.91 -4.06 -11.71
N SER A 279 22.65 -3.16 -12.35
CA SER A 279 24.12 -3.14 -12.30
C SER A 279 24.65 -2.54 -11.00
N LEU A 280 23.80 -1.81 -10.24
CA LEU A 280 24.16 -1.26 -8.94
C LEU A 280 23.93 -2.26 -7.83
N THR A 281 24.82 -2.27 -6.85
CA THR A 281 24.61 -3.00 -5.59
C THR A 281 23.50 -2.33 -4.77
N PRO A 282 22.80 -3.07 -3.86
CA PRO A 282 21.80 -2.47 -2.98
C PRO A 282 22.30 -1.25 -2.22
N ALA A 283 23.52 -1.29 -1.67
CA ALA A 283 24.12 -0.17 -0.96
C ALA A 283 24.27 1.08 -1.83
N ARG A 284 24.69 0.92 -3.09
CA ARG A 284 24.80 2.04 -4.03
C ARG A 284 23.43 2.59 -4.45
N MET A 285 22.43 1.73 -4.59
CA MET A 285 21.04 2.18 -4.83
C MET A 285 20.53 2.99 -3.65
N THR A 286 20.68 2.49 -2.43
CA THR A 286 20.29 3.21 -1.21
C THR A 286 20.99 4.56 -1.12
N MET A 287 22.31 4.61 -1.34
CA MET A 287 23.04 5.87 -1.35
C MET A 287 22.55 6.84 -2.43
N ALA A 288 22.19 6.35 -3.62
CA ALA A 288 21.64 7.18 -4.67
C ALA A 288 20.28 7.78 -4.27
N ILE A 289 19.41 6.99 -3.61
CA ILE A 289 18.13 7.47 -3.08
C ILE A 289 18.37 8.51 -1.97
N LEU A 290 19.26 8.23 -1.03
CA LEU A 290 19.61 9.14 0.07
C LEU A 290 20.34 10.43 -0.39
N THR A 291 20.75 10.53 -1.65
CA THR A 291 21.24 11.79 -2.26
C THR A 291 20.14 12.58 -2.97
N SER A 292 18.92 12.06 -3.03
CA SER A 292 17.75 12.77 -3.53
C SER A 292 17.20 13.70 -2.44
N VAL A 293 17.26 15.00 -2.66
CA VAL A 293 16.73 15.98 -1.69
C VAL A 293 15.21 15.80 -1.50
N PRO A 294 14.38 15.65 -2.56
CA PRO A 294 12.96 15.39 -2.39
C PRO A 294 12.69 14.10 -1.58
N ALA A 295 13.44 13.02 -1.84
CA ALA A 295 13.25 11.75 -1.09
C ALA A 295 13.62 11.90 0.40
N LEU A 296 14.65 12.67 0.72
CA LEU A 296 15.00 12.97 2.11
C LEU A 296 13.94 13.81 2.81
N ILE A 297 13.33 14.77 2.12
CA ILE A 297 12.23 15.57 2.68
C ILE A 297 11.02 14.67 2.98
N VAL A 298 10.61 13.84 2.01
CA VAL A 298 9.52 12.85 2.22
C VAL A 298 9.83 11.97 3.43
N LEU A 299 11.02 11.38 3.47
CA LEU A 299 11.42 10.51 4.58
C LEU A 299 11.36 11.23 5.93
N ALA A 300 11.87 12.46 6.00
CA ALA A 300 11.85 13.25 7.24
C ALA A 300 10.41 13.59 7.67
N MET A 301 9.54 13.98 6.73
CA MET A 301 8.13 14.24 7.01
C MET A 301 7.40 12.97 7.48
N THR A 302 7.60 11.84 6.82
CA THR A 302 6.99 10.56 7.22
C THR A 302 7.47 10.13 8.61
N ILE A 303 8.77 10.26 8.93
CA ILE A 303 9.28 9.98 10.29
C ILE A 303 8.62 10.90 11.30
N TYR A 304 8.43 12.18 10.98
CA TYR A 304 7.72 13.12 11.84
C TYR A 304 6.27 12.69 12.09
N PHE A 305 5.52 12.29 11.06
CA PHE A 305 4.14 11.81 11.21
C PHE A 305 4.07 10.50 12.00
N ILE A 306 4.92 9.52 11.71
CA ILE A 306 5.00 8.27 12.49
C ILE A 306 5.32 8.58 13.97
N SER A 307 6.24 9.51 14.24
CA SER A 307 6.55 9.88 15.61
C SER A 307 5.41 10.63 16.32
N GLY A 308 4.60 11.38 15.56
CA GLY A 308 3.40 12.04 16.04
C GLY A 308 2.26 11.08 16.38
N ASN A 309 2.26 9.88 15.80
CA ASN A 309 1.30 8.83 16.07
C ASN A 309 1.70 7.91 17.25
N LEU A 310 2.82 8.21 17.93
CA LEU A 310 3.25 7.48 19.12
C LEU A 310 2.89 8.25 20.39
N GLU A 311 2.24 7.60 21.32
CA GLU A 311 1.94 8.10 22.66
C GLU A 311 2.80 7.40 23.72
N VAL A 312 3.04 8.09 24.85
CA VAL A 312 3.69 7.53 26.02
C VAL A 312 2.62 6.88 26.90
N LEU A 313 2.81 5.59 27.24
CA LEU A 313 1.92 4.80 28.10
C LEU A 313 1.93 5.29 29.56
#